data_c59788e4d9c393c6301122f355838e31
#
_entry.id   c59788e4d9c393c6301122f355838e31
#
_cell.length_a   1.000
_cell.length_b   1.000
_cell.length_c   1.000
_cell.angle_alpha   90.00
_cell.angle_beta   90.00
_cell.angle_gamma   90.00
#
_symmetry.space_group_name_H-M   'P 1'
#
loop_
_entity.id
_entity.type
_entity.pdbx_description
1 polymer ?
#
loop_
_entity_poly.entity_id
_entity_poly.type
_entity_poly.pdbx_seq_one_letter_code
_entity_poly.pdbx_strand_id
1 'polypeptide(L)'
;MKEILAIYKIVDSHLCQYKDCEKIEKIINKNESFINLEENHKTLIINYIKTQSLDMKRIKDTNSEDVKKNTNNKTKKLKSDDKILKKSEISVGERLSSQLKAVQLKKVSDEEYKERKEIFEALERVVLPEQRSPEWFTMREGKITASDGGAVINLNKYEPQCRFIYKKVYGSTFETNQACYHGKKFEEAVTMMYEYQNDVKTREFGLMGHNKYSFLGASPDGICSPYKRNGKTKSDLVGRMLEIKCPLMRKIKFTGEIKDEICPVYYWCQVQLQLECCNLPECDFIQCNIEEYESKDEWIEDTDDIKEYLSKQNQKERGVIIEMVPTDLTDDDYDKDGKVKLDTIYNKAEFIYPSKIDMTNKQTENWIKKTSKSYKSIYDIREKQLNKTLDLDEENSKSINRVLFWKLKERNCTLIERDTEWFNSNVGEYKRIWDHVLFLRTNEAKANQWKTLVDAKMKEHEDKLYNNFYIKKLAEKSLSAYLVSELEKIIIQ
;
A
#
# COMPACT_ATOMS: atom_id res chain seq x y z
N MET A 1 -16.81 18.41 21.98
CA MET A 1 -16.70 17.07 21.35
C MET A 1 -17.98 16.21 21.49
N LYS A 2 -18.60 16.09 22.69
CA LYS A 2 -19.89 15.36 22.84
C LYS A 2 -20.99 15.94 21.95
N GLU A 3 -21.08 17.25 21.85
CA GLU A 3 -22.07 17.98 21.04
C GLU A 3 -21.83 17.78 19.54
N ILE A 4 -20.56 17.82 19.09
CA ILE A 4 -20.19 17.55 17.69
C ILE A 4 -20.61 16.14 17.28
N LEU A 5 -20.30 15.13 18.11
CA LEU A 5 -20.69 13.74 17.87
C LEU A 5 -22.22 13.55 17.87
N ALA A 6 -22.94 14.29 18.70
CA ALA A 6 -24.41 14.26 18.69
C ALA A 6 -24.95 14.81 17.36
N ILE A 7 -24.36 15.87 16.83
CA ILE A 7 -24.78 16.48 15.55
C ILE A 7 -24.49 15.53 14.37
N TYR A 8 -23.34 14.86 14.34
CA TYR A 8 -23.06 13.85 13.29
C TYR A 8 -24.07 12.69 13.31
N LYS A 9 -24.49 12.23 14.50
CA LYS A 9 -25.58 11.23 14.62
C LYS A 9 -26.90 11.71 14.03
N ILE A 10 -27.25 12.98 14.25
CA ILE A 10 -28.43 13.60 13.68
C ILE A 10 -28.30 13.67 12.15
N VAL A 11 -27.13 14.09 11.63
CA VAL A 11 -26.83 14.13 10.19
C VAL A 11 -26.99 12.76 9.55
N ASP A 12 -26.36 11.71 10.10
CA ASP A 12 -26.43 10.35 9.57
C ASP A 12 -27.85 9.80 9.55
N SER A 13 -28.62 10.03 10.62
CA SER A 13 -30.02 9.65 10.68
C SER A 13 -30.83 10.32 9.57
N HIS A 14 -30.59 11.59 9.31
CA HIS A 14 -31.30 12.34 8.27
C HIS A 14 -30.82 12.05 6.86
N LEU A 15 -29.52 11.72 6.66
CA LEU A 15 -28.99 11.21 5.39
C LEU A 15 -29.69 9.90 4.98
N CYS A 16 -29.91 8.99 5.92
CA CYS A 16 -30.69 7.78 5.66
C CYS A 16 -32.13 8.07 5.27
N GLN A 17 -32.75 9.10 5.85
CA GLN A 17 -34.15 9.41 5.69
C GLN A 17 -34.48 10.28 4.46
N TYR A 18 -33.68 11.33 4.20
CA TYR A 18 -34.06 12.37 3.23
C TYR A 18 -33.23 12.33 1.92
N LYS A 19 -31.99 11.87 1.93
CA LYS A 19 -31.09 11.82 0.76
C LYS A 19 -30.91 13.17 0.02
N ASP A 20 -31.18 14.29 0.68
CA ASP A 20 -31.19 15.66 0.15
C ASP A 20 -30.39 16.57 1.09
N CYS A 21 -29.21 17.04 0.60
CA CYS A 21 -28.29 17.82 1.41
C CYS A 21 -28.85 19.17 1.86
N GLU A 22 -29.63 19.88 1.01
CA GLU A 22 -30.19 21.18 1.37
C GLU A 22 -31.22 21.06 2.50
N LYS A 23 -31.97 19.96 2.48
CA LYS A 23 -32.95 19.68 3.52
C LYS A 23 -32.28 19.32 4.84
N ILE A 24 -31.21 18.56 4.79
CA ILE A 24 -30.42 18.17 5.96
C ILE A 24 -29.71 19.38 6.54
N GLU A 25 -29.07 20.22 5.71
CA GLU A 25 -28.43 21.47 6.15
C GLU A 25 -29.45 22.39 6.85
N LYS A 26 -30.70 22.53 6.35
CA LYS A 26 -31.74 23.31 6.98
C LYS A 26 -32.19 22.78 8.35
N ILE A 27 -32.17 21.44 8.52
CA ILE A 27 -32.48 20.80 9.81
C ILE A 27 -31.33 21.02 10.80
N ILE A 28 -30.09 20.81 10.37
CA ILE A 28 -28.92 20.95 11.24
C ILE A 28 -28.70 22.41 11.66
N ASN A 29 -28.89 23.37 10.78
CA ASN A 29 -28.79 24.81 11.09
C ASN A 29 -29.82 25.31 12.13
N LYS A 30 -30.84 24.52 12.43
CA LYS A 30 -31.81 24.81 13.52
C LYS A 30 -31.48 24.11 14.83
N ASN A 31 -30.45 23.27 14.85
CA ASN A 31 -30.05 22.51 16.03
C ASN A 31 -29.22 23.41 16.97
N GLU A 32 -29.64 23.58 18.20
CA GLU A 32 -28.98 24.45 19.19
C GLU A 32 -27.52 24.05 19.43
N SER A 33 -27.21 22.74 19.48
CA SER A 33 -25.85 22.28 19.64
C SER A 33 -24.97 22.61 18.43
N PHE A 34 -25.52 22.66 17.21
CA PHE A 34 -24.81 23.10 16.01
C PHE A 34 -24.61 24.62 15.99
N ILE A 35 -25.61 25.38 16.36
CA ILE A 35 -25.52 26.85 16.40
C ILE A 35 -24.41 27.34 17.33
N ASN A 36 -24.20 26.63 18.44
CA ASN A 36 -23.20 26.96 19.46
C ASN A 36 -21.79 26.43 19.14
N LEU A 37 -21.56 25.76 18.01
CA LEU A 37 -20.22 25.32 17.58
C LEU A 37 -19.39 26.47 17.02
N GLU A 38 -18.08 26.34 17.14
CA GLU A 38 -17.13 27.19 16.41
C GLU A 38 -17.28 27.03 14.89
N GLU A 39 -17.04 28.10 14.12
CA GLU A 39 -17.24 28.13 12.67
C GLU A 39 -16.46 27.05 11.92
N ASN A 40 -15.26 26.71 12.37
CA ASN A 40 -14.47 25.62 11.79
C ASN A 40 -15.17 24.26 11.91
N HIS A 41 -15.85 24.00 13.03
CA HIS A 41 -16.60 22.76 13.24
C HIS A 41 -17.88 22.73 12.42
N LYS A 42 -18.57 23.86 12.28
CA LYS A 42 -19.75 24.01 11.41
C LYS A 42 -19.39 23.71 9.96
N THR A 43 -18.30 24.31 9.48
CA THR A 43 -17.78 24.09 8.11
C THR A 43 -17.49 22.61 7.84
N LEU A 44 -16.87 21.91 8.78
CA LEU A 44 -16.58 20.47 8.66
C LEU A 44 -17.87 19.63 8.55
N ILE A 45 -18.88 19.93 9.34
CA ILE A 45 -20.17 19.23 9.32
C ILE A 45 -20.91 19.48 8.01
N ILE A 46 -20.94 20.72 7.53
CA ILE A 46 -21.58 21.07 6.24
C ILE A 46 -20.88 20.38 5.06
N ASN A 47 -19.53 20.36 5.05
CA ASN A 47 -18.78 19.67 4.02
C ASN A 47 -19.04 18.15 4.05
N TYR A 48 -19.18 17.56 5.24
CA TYR A 48 -19.57 16.16 5.38
C TYR A 48 -20.93 15.87 4.75
N ILE A 49 -21.96 16.69 5.04
CA ILE A 49 -23.30 16.55 4.45
C ILE A 49 -23.23 16.60 2.91
N LYS A 50 -22.48 17.54 2.34
CA LYS A 50 -22.33 17.71 0.89
C LYS A 50 -21.66 16.49 0.25
N THR A 51 -20.59 16.01 0.84
CA THR A 51 -19.85 14.84 0.35
C THR A 51 -20.73 13.59 0.33
N GLN A 52 -21.43 13.30 1.44
CA GLN A 52 -22.28 12.12 1.54
C GLN A 52 -23.47 12.18 0.55
N SER A 53 -24.02 13.36 0.30
CA SER A 53 -25.12 13.53 -0.68
C SER A 53 -24.65 13.35 -2.12
N LEU A 54 -23.42 13.75 -2.46
CA LEU A 54 -22.82 13.53 -3.78
C LEU A 54 -22.59 12.03 -4.05
N ASP A 55 -22.08 11.30 -3.07
CA ASP A 55 -21.87 9.85 -3.17
C ASP A 55 -23.19 9.09 -3.35
N MET A 56 -24.25 9.51 -2.68
CA MET A 56 -25.58 8.91 -2.86
C MET A 56 -26.24 9.24 -4.21
N LYS A 57 -25.96 10.39 -4.80
CA LYS A 57 -26.42 10.74 -6.15
C LYS A 57 -25.68 9.87 -7.20
N ARG A 58 -24.37 9.71 -7.06
CA ARG A 58 -23.56 8.84 -7.95
C ARG A 58 -24.04 7.39 -7.96
N ILE A 59 -24.38 6.82 -6.79
CA ILE A 59 -24.93 5.46 -6.68
C ILE A 59 -26.29 5.33 -7.39
N LYS A 60 -27.12 6.38 -7.42
CA LYS A 60 -28.40 6.37 -8.14
C LYS A 60 -28.23 6.45 -9.64
N ASP A 61 -27.29 7.24 -10.12
CA ASP A 61 -27.05 7.43 -11.54
C ASP A 61 -26.48 6.14 -12.18
N THR A 62 -25.58 5.44 -11.48
CA THR A 62 -25.07 4.12 -11.90
C THR A 62 -26.17 3.05 -11.95
N ASN A 63 -27.05 3.01 -10.95
CA ASN A 63 -28.18 2.07 -10.93
C ASN A 63 -29.28 2.41 -11.99
N SER A 64 -29.41 3.67 -12.39
CA SER A 64 -30.36 4.09 -13.41
C SER A 64 -29.88 3.80 -14.84
N GLU A 65 -28.57 3.81 -15.07
CA GLU A 65 -27.99 3.44 -16.37
C GLU A 65 -28.03 1.92 -16.62
N ASP A 66 -27.81 1.11 -15.60
CA ASP A 66 -27.93 -0.35 -15.70
C ASP A 66 -29.36 -0.82 -15.94
N VAL A 67 -30.38 -0.14 -15.38
CA VAL A 67 -31.80 -0.43 -15.63
C VAL A 67 -32.22 0.01 -17.04
N LYS A 68 -31.69 1.11 -17.58
CA LYS A 68 -31.98 1.56 -18.95
C LYS A 68 -31.30 0.71 -20.02
N LYS A 69 -30.13 0.13 -19.76
CA LYS A 69 -29.47 -0.80 -20.67
C LYS A 69 -30.18 -2.16 -20.79
N ASN A 70 -30.86 -2.61 -19.76
CA ASN A 70 -31.59 -3.88 -19.76
C ASN A 70 -32.99 -3.82 -20.40
N THR A 71 -33.59 -2.65 -20.59
CA THR A 71 -34.91 -2.52 -21.20
C THR A 71 -34.87 -2.31 -22.72
N ASN A 72 -33.76 -1.92 -23.33
CA ASN A 72 -33.66 -1.64 -24.75
C ASN A 72 -33.16 -2.82 -25.60
N ASN A 73 -32.86 -3.99 -25.02
CA ASN A 73 -32.30 -5.14 -25.72
C ASN A 73 -33.30 -6.28 -26.03
N LYS A 74 -34.62 -6.04 -25.91
CA LYS A 74 -35.61 -7.11 -26.14
C LYS A 74 -36.34 -7.10 -27.49
N THR A 75 -36.02 -6.21 -28.40
CA THR A 75 -36.72 -6.18 -29.73
C THR A 75 -35.79 -5.85 -30.89
N LYS A 76 -34.80 -6.68 -31.18
CA LYS A 76 -34.23 -6.86 -32.52
C LYS A 76 -33.28 -8.05 -32.50
N LYS A 77 -33.83 -9.23 -32.74
CA LYS A 77 -33.07 -10.44 -32.99
C LYS A 77 -33.45 -10.94 -34.37
N LEU A 78 -32.47 -11.00 -35.28
CA LEU A 78 -32.19 -12.08 -36.21
C LEU A 78 -31.33 -11.59 -37.40
N LYS A 79 -30.16 -12.20 -37.55
CA LYS A 79 -29.26 -12.22 -38.74
C LYS A 79 -28.18 -11.13 -38.82
N SER A 80 -27.10 -11.30 -38.04
CA SER A 80 -25.71 -10.83 -38.37
C SER A 80 -24.65 -11.16 -37.30
N ASP A 81 -24.87 -12.20 -36.47
CA ASP A 81 -24.13 -12.28 -35.16
C ASP A 81 -22.72 -12.90 -35.26
N ASP A 82 -22.39 -13.67 -36.30
CA ASP A 82 -21.10 -14.39 -36.36
C ASP A 82 -19.87 -13.53 -36.71
N LYS A 83 -20.03 -12.37 -37.35
CA LYS A 83 -18.91 -11.49 -37.70
C LYS A 83 -18.63 -10.40 -36.63
N ILE A 84 -19.64 -10.05 -35.85
CA ILE A 84 -19.52 -9.02 -34.81
C ILE A 84 -18.92 -9.59 -33.50
N LEU A 85 -19.25 -10.84 -33.17
CA LEU A 85 -18.69 -11.54 -32.00
C LEU A 85 -17.17 -11.76 -32.13
N LYS A 86 -16.66 -12.17 -33.29
CA LYS A 86 -15.21 -12.33 -33.51
C LYS A 86 -14.44 -11.00 -33.45
N LYS A 87 -15.06 -9.88 -33.82
CA LYS A 87 -14.42 -8.57 -33.75
C LYS A 87 -14.43 -7.96 -32.34
N SER A 88 -15.43 -8.27 -31.52
CA SER A 88 -15.53 -7.85 -30.13
C SER A 88 -14.61 -8.66 -29.21
N GLU A 89 -14.45 -9.95 -29.45
CA GLU A 89 -13.53 -10.82 -28.67
C GLU A 89 -12.07 -10.47 -28.94
N ILE A 90 -11.67 -10.15 -30.18
CA ILE A 90 -10.34 -9.67 -30.51
C ILE A 90 -10.10 -8.30 -29.85
N SER A 91 -11.08 -7.39 -29.83
CA SER A 91 -10.93 -6.08 -29.19
C SER A 91 -10.89 -6.14 -27.67
N VAL A 92 -11.53 -7.12 -27.04
CA VAL A 92 -11.49 -7.36 -25.59
C VAL A 92 -10.15 -8.00 -25.20
N GLY A 93 -9.65 -8.95 -25.98
CA GLY A 93 -8.32 -9.54 -25.80
C GLY A 93 -7.20 -8.53 -25.99
N GLU A 94 -7.28 -7.67 -27.00
CA GLU A 94 -6.32 -6.57 -27.22
C GLU A 94 -6.43 -5.48 -26.16
N ARG A 95 -7.62 -5.13 -25.66
CA ARG A 95 -7.80 -4.21 -24.53
C ARG A 95 -7.27 -4.79 -23.22
N LEU A 96 -7.48 -6.08 -22.95
CA LEU A 96 -6.91 -6.76 -21.79
C LEU A 96 -5.38 -6.86 -21.89
N SER A 97 -4.82 -7.13 -23.07
CA SER A 97 -3.37 -7.15 -23.28
C SER A 97 -2.74 -5.75 -23.22
N SER A 98 -3.48 -4.70 -23.59
CA SER A 98 -2.99 -3.32 -23.47
C SER A 98 -3.06 -2.77 -22.05
N GLN A 99 -3.97 -3.27 -21.20
CA GLN A 99 -4.00 -2.97 -19.76
C GLN A 99 -2.90 -3.70 -18.99
N LEU A 100 -2.21 -4.64 -19.58
CA LEU A 100 -1.14 -5.43 -18.97
C LEU A 100 0.27 -4.88 -19.27
N LYS A 101 0.40 -4.00 -20.26
CA LYS A 101 1.66 -3.28 -20.52
C LYS A 101 1.71 -2.03 -19.63
N ALA A 102 2.92 -1.64 -19.21
CA ALA A 102 3.14 -0.31 -18.65
C ALA A 102 2.36 0.70 -19.47
N VAL A 103 1.56 1.53 -18.81
CA VAL A 103 0.59 2.42 -19.44
C VAL A 103 1.31 3.20 -20.54
N GLN A 104 0.95 2.92 -21.78
CA GLN A 104 1.50 3.49 -23.00
C GLN A 104 3.02 3.77 -22.93
N LEU A 105 3.81 2.87 -23.50
CA LEU A 105 5.21 3.14 -23.78
C LEU A 105 5.28 4.33 -24.76
N LYS A 106 5.18 5.54 -24.21
CA LYS A 106 5.63 6.72 -24.93
C LYS A 106 7.11 6.53 -25.19
N LYS A 107 7.49 6.42 -26.45
CA LYS A 107 8.89 6.29 -26.82
C LYS A 107 9.63 7.51 -26.29
N VAL A 108 10.58 7.27 -25.41
CA VAL A 108 11.40 8.32 -24.78
C VAL A 108 12.37 8.87 -25.84
N SER A 109 12.50 10.19 -25.96
CA SER A 109 13.49 10.80 -26.86
C SER A 109 14.92 10.46 -26.41
N ASP A 110 15.90 10.60 -27.29
CA ASP A 110 17.30 10.34 -26.92
C ASP A 110 17.80 11.33 -25.86
N GLU A 111 17.33 12.57 -25.86
CA GLU A 111 17.62 13.58 -24.85
C GLU A 111 17.03 13.20 -23.50
N GLU A 112 15.73 12.87 -23.47
CA GLU A 112 15.04 12.42 -22.27
C GLU A 112 15.63 11.13 -21.70
N TYR A 113 15.99 10.18 -22.58
CA TYR A 113 16.69 8.95 -22.15
C TYR A 113 18.03 9.29 -21.47
N LYS A 114 18.81 10.22 -22.02
CA LYS A 114 20.11 10.61 -21.45
C LYS A 114 19.93 11.25 -20.09
N GLU A 115 18.97 12.19 -19.94
CA GLU A 115 18.67 12.85 -18.68
C GLU A 115 18.23 11.85 -17.61
N ARG A 116 17.27 10.99 -17.92
CA ARG A 116 16.77 9.97 -16.99
C ARG A 116 17.86 8.96 -16.59
N LYS A 117 18.74 8.61 -17.52
CA LYS A 117 19.90 7.75 -17.25
C LYS A 117 20.89 8.43 -16.30
N GLU A 118 21.20 9.70 -16.50
CA GLU A 118 22.08 10.48 -15.63
C GLU A 118 21.52 10.55 -14.18
N ILE A 119 20.20 10.75 -14.04
CA ILE A 119 19.52 10.71 -12.74
C ILE A 119 19.66 9.33 -12.11
N PHE A 120 19.33 8.26 -12.85
CA PHE A 120 19.45 6.89 -12.35
C PHE A 120 20.87 6.58 -11.87
N GLU A 121 21.89 6.89 -12.68
CA GLU A 121 23.30 6.67 -12.33
C GLU A 121 23.75 7.54 -11.15
N ALA A 122 23.15 8.74 -10.97
CA ALA A 122 23.41 9.57 -9.80
C ALA A 122 22.84 8.93 -8.52
N LEU A 123 21.64 8.35 -8.58
CA LEU A 123 21.04 7.60 -7.47
C LEU A 123 21.88 6.37 -7.12
N GLU A 124 22.39 5.62 -8.11
CA GLU A 124 23.24 4.44 -7.87
C GLU A 124 24.55 4.75 -7.16
N ARG A 125 25.09 5.97 -7.33
CA ARG A 125 26.33 6.41 -6.65
C ARG A 125 26.13 6.74 -5.17
N VAL A 126 24.88 6.89 -4.71
CA VAL A 126 24.60 7.16 -3.30
C VAL A 126 24.72 5.87 -2.50
N VAL A 127 25.69 5.83 -1.59
CA VAL A 127 25.85 4.68 -0.69
C VAL A 127 24.87 4.80 0.45
N LEU A 128 23.95 3.86 0.54
CA LEU A 128 22.87 3.82 1.53
C LEU A 128 22.83 2.43 2.19
N PRO A 129 22.36 2.37 3.45
CA PRO A 129 22.04 1.08 4.07
C PRO A 129 20.98 0.33 3.26
N GLU A 130 21.11 -0.99 3.25
CA GLU A 130 20.13 -1.89 2.64
C GLU A 130 18.77 -1.71 3.33
N GLN A 131 17.68 -1.77 2.55
CA GLN A 131 16.33 -1.69 3.09
C GLN A 131 16.12 -2.77 4.15
N ARG A 132 15.44 -2.39 5.24
CA ARG A 132 15.14 -3.23 6.40
C ARG A 132 16.36 -3.61 7.28
N SER A 133 17.56 -3.07 7.00
CA SER A 133 18.69 -3.17 7.92
C SER A 133 18.48 -2.30 9.16
N PRO A 134 19.18 -2.55 10.31
CA PRO A 134 19.12 -1.69 11.50
C PRO A 134 19.48 -0.24 11.20
N GLU A 135 20.47 -0.02 10.34
CA GLU A 135 20.93 1.30 9.92
C GLU A 135 19.86 2.03 9.10
N TRP A 136 19.15 1.32 8.25
CA TRP A 136 18.03 1.88 7.48
C TRP A 136 16.87 2.30 8.39
N PHE A 137 16.54 1.51 9.43
CA PHE A 137 15.55 1.92 10.44
C PHE A 137 16.00 3.16 11.19
N THR A 138 17.26 3.24 11.62
CA THR A 138 17.82 4.42 12.28
C THR A 138 17.73 5.67 11.41
N MET A 139 18.07 5.56 10.11
CA MET A 139 17.91 6.68 9.18
C MET A 139 16.45 7.15 9.06
N ARG A 140 15.49 6.25 9.09
CA ARG A 140 14.05 6.56 9.01
C ARG A 140 13.55 7.32 10.24
N GLU A 141 14.10 7.07 11.42
CA GLU A 141 13.76 7.83 12.63
C GLU A 141 14.12 9.31 12.53
N GLY A 142 15.20 9.61 11.80
CA GLY A 142 15.69 10.97 11.54
C GLY A 142 14.95 11.74 10.45
N LYS A 143 13.87 11.18 9.85
CA LYS A 143 13.18 11.79 8.70
C LYS A 143 11.67 11.53 8.71
N ILE A 144 10.95 12.40 8.00
CA ILE A 144 9.63 12.07 7.47
C ILE A 144 9.88 11.17 6.25
N THR A 145 9.44 9.92 6.29
CA THR A 145 9.54 9.04 5.14
C THR A 145 8.35 9.22 4.21
N ALA A 146 8.49 8.90 2.94
CA ALA A 146 7.42 9.05 1.96
C ALA A 146 6.13 8.33 2.40
N SER A 147 6.24 7.15 3.04
CA SER A 147 5.08 6.42 3.60
C SER A 147 4.37 7.17 4.74
N ASP A 148 5.06 8.05 5.45
CA ASP A 148 4.48 8.91 6.49
C ASP A 148 3.78 10.15 5.88
N GLY A 149 4.03 10.46 4.61
CA GLY A 149 3.64 11.72 3.97
C GLY A 149 2.16 12.05 4.10
N GLY A 150 1.29 11.09 3.85
CA GLY A 150 -0.16 11.29 4.00
C GLY A 150 -0.59 11.54 5.45
N ALA A 151 0.11 10.94 6.44
CA ALA A 151 -0.18 11.17 7.86
C ALA A 151 0.21 12.59 8.28
N VAL A 152 1.37 13.06 7.86
CA VAL A 152 1.90 14.39 8.22
C VAL A 152 0.99 15.53 7.76
N ILE A 153 0.39 15.43 6.58
CA ILE A 153 -0.55 16.42 6.04
C ILE A 153 -2.02 16.05 6.26
N ASN A 154 -2.28 15.12 7.20
CA ASN A 154 -3.64 14.72 7.64
C ASN A 154 -4.53 14.15 6.52
N LEU A 155 -3.93 13.49 5.52
CA LEU A 155 -4.62 12.79 4.43
C LEU A 155 -4.65 11.27 4.59
N ASN A 156 -3.96 10.72 5.60
CA ASN A 156 -4.01 9.30 5.92
C ASN A 156 -5.12 9.00 6.93
N LYS A 157 -6.19 8.34 6.49
CA LYS A 157 -7.32 7.95 7.36
C LYS A 157 -6.98 6.88 8.41
N TYR A 158 -5.84 6.20 8.28
CA TYR A 158 -5.41 5.14 9.19
C TYR A 158 -4.40 5.63 10.23
N GLU A 159 -3.65 6.68 9.91
CA GLU A 159 -2.64 7.25 10.79
C GLU A 159 -2.84 8.78 10.88
N PRO A 160 -3.51 9.29 11.92
CA PRO A 160 -3.68 10.72 12.12
C PRO A 160 -2.36 11.40 12.51
N GLN A 161 -2.25 12.70 12.22
CA GLN A 161 -1.03 13.51 12.38
C GLN A 161 -0.40 13.44 13.79
N CYS A 162 -1.23 13.43 14.84
CA CYS A 162 -0.73 13.31 16.22
C CYS A 162 -0.05 11.97 16.49
N ARG A 163 -0.53 10.87 15.87
CA ARG A 163 0.12 9.55 16.00
C ARG A 163 1.48 9.53 15.30
N PHE A 164 1.60 10.20 14.16
CA PHE A 164 2.89 10.36 13.49
C PHE A 164 3.90 11.07 14.42
N ILE A 165 3.52 12.23 15.02
CA ILE A 165 4.38 12.96 15.97
C ILE A 165 4.74 12.06 17.14
N TYR A 166 3.76 11.40 17.76
CA TYR A 166 3.97 10.51 18.89
C TYR A 166 4.97 9.40 18.57
N LYS A 167 4.77 8.71 17.45
CA LYS A 167 5.64 7.64 16.95
C LYS A 167 7.08 8.13 16.77
N LYS A 168 7.26 9.31 16.17
CA LYS A 168 8.61 9.86 15.94
C LYS A 168 9.31 10.34 17.20
N VAL A 169 8.58 10.75 18.24
CA VAL A 169 9.16 11.25 19.50
C VAL A 169 9.45 10.11 20.48
N TYR A 170 8.49 9.20 20.67
CA TYR A 170 8.57 8.17 21.73
C TYR A 170 8.88 6.77 21.20
N GLY A 171 8.99 6.63 19.88
CA GLY A 171 9.06 5.32 19.23
C GLY A 171 7.68 4.69 19.06
N SER A 172 7.64 3.60 18.35
CA SER A 172 6.47 2.73 18.25
C SER A 172 6.91 1.28 18.24
N THR A 173 6.24 0.46 19.01
CA THR A 173 6.26 -0.99 18.80
C THR A 173 5.37 -1.28 17.59
N PHE A 174 5.98 -1.37 16.39
CA PHE A 174 5.23 -1.78 15.22
C PHE A 174 5.10 -3.30 15.24
N GLU A 175 3.89 -3.77 15.50
CA GLU A 175 3.56 -5.17 15.31
C GLU A 175 3.09 -5.39 13.88
N THR A 176 3.75 -6.30 13.17
CA THR A 176 3.38 -6.69 11.82
C THR A 176 2.06 -7.45 11.85
N ASN A 177 1.12 -7.05 11.02
CA ASN A 177 -0.16 -7.74 10.88
C ASN A 177 -0.22 -8.56 9.58
N GLN A 178 -1.30 -9.33 9.42
CA GLN A 178 -1.54 -10.15 8.24
C GLN A 178 -1.45 -9.37 6.92
N ALA A 179 -1.92 -8.12 6.87
CA ALA A 179 -1.89 -7.30 5.65
C ALA A 179 -0.46 -6.87 5.29
N CYS A 180 0.35 -6.49 6.29
CA CYS A 180 1.77 -6.17 6.10
C CYS A 180 2.57 -7.38 5.65
N TYR A 181 2.34 -8.54 6.29
CA TYR A 181 2.92 -9.81 5.90
C TYR A 181 2.56 -10.20 4.46
N HIS A 182 1.28 -10.06 4.08
CA HIS A 182 0.81 -10.33 2.72
C HIS A 182 1.50 -9.42 1.69
N GLY A 183 1.61 -8.12 1.99
CA GLY A 183 2.34 -7.16 1.15
C GLY A 183 3.81 -7.57 0.96
N LYS A 184 4.53 -7.78 2.07
CA LYS A 184 5.95 -8.20 2.07
C LYS A 184 6.18 -9.49 1.25
N LYS A 185 5.25 -10.45 1.38
CA LYS A 185 5.35 -11.75 0.70
C LYS A 185 5.24 -11.66 -0.82
N PHE A 186 4.45 -10.74 -1.36
CA PHE A 186 4.17 -10.69 -2.80
C PHE A 186 4.85 -9.54 -3.55
N GLU A 187 5.49 -8.61 -2.86
CA GLU A 187 6.18 -7.45 -3.46
C GLU A 187 7.20 -7.88 -4.52
N GLU A 188 8.13 -8.78 -4.18
CA GLU A 188 9.12 -9.28 -5.12
C GLU A 188 8.50 -10.09 -6.27
N ALA A 189 7.46 -10.88 -6.01
CA ALA A 189 6.75 -11.60 -7.08
C ALA A 189 6.12 -10.62 -8.10
N VAL A 190 5.59 -9.49 -7.64
CA VAL A 190 5.06 -8.44 -8.52
C VAL A 190 6.18 -7.74 -9.28
N THR A 191 7.31 -7.47 -8.64
CA THR A 191 8.52 -6.94 -9.30
C THR A 191 8.97 -7.85 -10.44
N MET A 192 9.07 -9.16 -10.20
CA MET A 192 9.42 -10.15 -11.21
C MET A 192 8.42 -10.18 -12.37
N MET A 193 7.11 -10.11 -12.08
CA MET A 193 6.07 -10.02 -13.12
C MET A 193 6.22 -8.76 -13.96
N TYR A 194 6.45 -7.61 -13.32
CA TYR A 194 6.64 -6.33 -14.02
C TYR A 194 7.88 -6.36 -14.92
N GLU A 195 9.01 -6.83 -14.41
CA GLU A 195 10.26 -6.97 -15.17
C GLU A 195 10.11 -7.87 -16.39
N TYR A 196 9.42 -9.00 -16.20
CA TYR A 196 9.18 -9.96 -17.29
C TYR A 196 8.32 -9.37 -18.40
N GLN A 197 7.24 -8.71 -18.04
CA GLN A 197 6.26 -8.16 -18.99
C GLN A 197 6.78 -6.96 -19.76
N ASN A 198 7.56 -6.12 -19.11
CA ASN A 198 8.08 -4.88 -19.69
C ASN A 198 9.51 -5.01 -20.24
N ASP A 199 10.10 -6.21 -20.19
CA ASP A 199 11.46 -6.48 -20.62
C ASP A 199 12.47 -5.47 -20.04
N VAL A 200 12.36 -5.18 -18.74
CA VAL A 200 13.21 -4.23 -18.01
C VAL A 200 13.77 -4.89 -16.76
N LYS A 201 14.85 -4.35 -16.21
CA LYS A 201 15.32 -4.63 -14.86
C LYS A 201 15.04 -3.44 -13.97
N THR A 202 14.56 -3.71 -12.78
CA THR A 202 14.43 -2.72 -11.72
C THR A 202 15.57 -2.84 -10.73
N ARG A 203 15.84 -1.76 -10.02
CA ARG A 203 16.81 -1.72 -8.95
C ARG A 203 16.15 -1.14 -7.69
N GLU A 204 16.36 -1.81 -6.59
CA GLU A 204 15.96 -1.34 -5.26
C GLU A 204 17.00 -0.33 -4.74
N PHE A 205 16.53 0.69 -4.02
CA PHE A 205 17.36 1.72 -3.42
C PHE A 205 17.04 1.83 -1.92
N GLY A 206 18.05 2.18 -1.13
CA GLY A 206 17.89 2.50 0.28
C GLY A 206 17.05 3.77 0.50
N LEU A 207 17.19 4.39 1.68
CA LEU A 207 16.45 5.61 2.02
C LEU A 207 17.08 6.85 1.35
N MET A 208 16.60 7.21 0.17
CA MET A 208 17.01 8.42 -0.56
C MET A 208 16.53 9.67 0.16
N GLY A 209 17.44 10.60 0.44
CA GLY A 209 17.10 11.91 1.02
C GLY A 209 16.73 12.92 -0.06
N HIS A 210 15.84 13.86 0.26
CA HIS A 210 15.55 14.98 -0.62
C HIS A 210 16.71 15.99 -0.63
N ASN A 211 17.15 16.42 -1.82
CA ASN A 211 18.33 17.28 -1.98
C ASN A 211 18.24 18.60 -1.20
N LYS A 212 17.07 19.24 -1.15
CA LYS A 212 16.85 20.54 -0.50
C LYS A 212 16.31 20.39 0.94
N TYR A 213 15.48 19.39 1.19
CA TYR A 213 14.77 19.21 2.47
C TYR A 213 15.26 17.96 3.18
N SER A 214 16.35 18.10 3.93
CA SER A 214 17.07 16.99 4.58
C SER A 214 16.21 16.15 5.53
N PHE A 215 15.08 16.70 5.98
CA PHE A 215 14.11 16.01 6.84
C PHE A 215 13.15 15.07 6.05
N LEU A 216 13.21 15.05 4.73
CA LEU A 216 12.44 14.13 3.88
C LEU A 216 13.31 12.98 3.39
N GLY A 217 12.71 11.80 3.24
CA GLY A 217 13.37 10.65 2.67
C GLY A 217 12.38 9.62 2.10
N ALA A 218 12.82 8.85 1.12
CA ALA A 218 12.00 7.88 0.43
C ALA A 218 12.79 6.63 0.05
N SER A 219 12.16 5.47 0.16
CA SER A 219 12.64 4.20 -0.39
C SER A 219 11.60 3.72 -1.37
N PRO A 220 11.79 3.87 -2.68
CA PRO A 220 10.90 3.30 -3.69
C PRO A 220 11.05 1.77 -3.74
N ASP A 221 10.01 1.05 -4.14
CA ASP A 221 10.06 -0.40 -4.30
C ASP A 221 10.95 -0.81 -5.49
N GLY A 222 11.14 0.08 -6.45
CA GLY A 222 12.09 -0.09 -7.54
C GLY A 222 12.18 1.11 -8.48
N ILE A 223 13.28 1.20 -9.20
CA ILE A 223 13.46 2.16 -10.30
C ILE A 223 13.99 1.38 -11.51
N CYS A 224 13.37 1.57 -12.67
CA CYS A 224 13.73 0.90 -13.91
C CYS A 224 15.13 1.32 -14.37
N SER A 225 15.96 0.34 -14.66
CA SER A 225 17.33 0.54 -15.16
C SER A 225 17.34 1.12 -16.59
N PRO A 226 18.47 1.69 -17.02
CA PRO A 226 18.61 2.19 -18.39
C PRO A 226 18.48 1.14 -19.48
N TYR A 227 18.62 -0.13 -19.13
CA TYR A 227 18.67 -1.21 -20.10
C TYR A 227 17.56 -2.23 -19.89
N LYS A 228 17.15 -2.87 -20.98
CA LYS A 228 16.29 -4.04 -20.98
C LYS A 228 16.94 -5.19 -20.21
N ARG A 229 16.17 -6.25 -19.93
CA ARG A 229 16.63 -7.45 -19.19
C ARG A 229 17.91 -8.07 -19.75
N ASN A 230 18.20 -7.87 -21.05
CA ASN A 230 19.43 -8.35 -21.68
C ASN A 230 20.69 -7.51 -21.31
N GLY A 231 20.54 -6.42 -20.57
CA GLY A 231 21.63 -5.53 -20.13
C GLY A 231 22.30 -4.71 -21.25
N LYS A 232 21.79 -4.73 -22.46
CA LYS A 232 22.42 -4.12 -23.64
C LYS A 232 21.53 -3.16 -24.39
N THR A 233 20.27 -3.50 -24.59
CA THR A 233 19.31 -2.70 -25.33
C THR A 233 18.76 -1.60 -24.42
N LYS A 234 18.70 -0.34 -24.91
CA LYS A 234 18.06 0.77 -24.19
C LYS A 234 16.61 0.44 -23.83
N SER A 235 16.19 0.81 -22.63
CA SER A 235 14.81 0.70 -22.16
C SER A 235 14.10 2.05 -22.24
N ASP A 236 12.91 2.10 -22.83
CA ASP A 236 12.06 3.28 -22.80
C ASP A 236 11.49 3.57 -21.40
N LEU A 237 11.68 2.67 -20.44
CA LEU A 237 11.27 2.82 -19.03
C LEU A 237 12.39 3.31 -18.12
N VAL A 238 13.52 3.76 -18.66
CA VAL A 238 14.64 4.28 -17.86
C VAL A 238 14.16 5.33 -16.85
N GLY A 239 14.51 5.16 -15.56
CA GLY A 239 14.11 6.07 -14.49
C GLY A 239 12.61 6.03 -14.11
N ARG A 240 11.81 5.11 -14.67
CA ARG A 240 10.44 4.87 -14.24
C ARG A 240 10.46 4.24 -12.83
N MET A 241 9.86 4.91 -11.87
CA MET A 241 9.73 4.42 -10.50
C MET A 241 8.61 3.38 -10.39
N LEU A 242 8.73 2.47 -9.46
CA LEU A 242 7.69 1.53 -9.07
C LEU A 242 7.26 1.77 -7.64
N GLU A 243 5.95 1.72 -7.42
CA GLU A 243 5.33 1.58 -6.11
C GLU A 243 4.32 0.44 -6.18
N ILE A 244 4.56 -0.59 -5.39
CA ILE A 244 3.82 -1.86 -5.43
C ILE A 244 2.89 -1.97 -4.23
N LYS A 245 1.64 -2.32 -4.47
CA LYS A 245 0.67 -2.62 -3.42
C LYS A 245 -0.02 -3.96 -3.67
N CYS A 246 0.14 -4.88 -2.72
CA CYS A 246 -0.56 -6.16 -2.70
C CYS A 246 -1.61 -6.13 -1.58
N PRO A 247 -2.80 -5.54 -1.81
CA PRO A 247 -3.82 -5.45 -0.77
C PRO A 247 -4.44 -6.81 -0.47
N LEU A 248 -4.51 -7.19 0.82
CA LEU A 248 -5.16 -8.42 1.26
C LEU A 248 -6.69 -8.33 1.12
N MET A 249 -7.30 -7.23 1.54
CA MET A 249 -8.77 -7.09 1.63
C MET A 249 -9.33 -5.99 0.73
N ARG A 250 -8.53 -4.98 0.38
CA ARG A 250 -9.02 -3.84 -0.40
C ARG A 250 -9.19 -4.24 -1.86
N LYS A 251 -10.37 -3.93 -2.42
CA LYS A 251 -10.63 -4.09 -3.85
C LYS A 251 -9.80 -3.09 -4.67
N ILE A 252 -9.27 -3.56 -5.78
CA ILE A 252 -8.55 -2.73 -6.76
C ILE A 252 -9.59 -2.03 -7.64
N LYS A 253 -9.43 -0.72 -7.82
CA LYS A 253 -10.24 0.06 -8.76
C LYS A 253 -9.48 0.25 -10.07
N PHE A 254 -10.18 0.09 -11.19
CA PHE A 254 -9.62 0.14 -12.54
C PHE A 254 -10.01 1.40 -13.30
N THR A 255 -10.98 2.13 -12.81
CA THR A 255 -11.56 3.33 -13.45
C THR A 255 -11.81 4.40 -12.40
N GLY A 256 -11.85 5.67 -12.84
CA GLY A 256 -12.04 6.83 -11.98
C GLY A 256 -10.81 7.74 -11.94
N GLU A 257 -10.84 8.71 -11.06
CA GLU A 257 -9.72 9.62 -10.84
C GLU A 257 -8.49 8.87 -10.29
N ILE A 258 -7.30 9.19 -10.80
CA ILE A 258 -6.06 8.54 -10.34
C ILE A 258 -5.86 8.81 -8.85
N LYS A 259 -5.91 10.09 -8.47
CA LYS A 259 -5.80 10.50 -7.08
C LYS A 259 -7.10 10.16 -6.35
N ASP A 260 -6.99 9.44 -5.24
CA ASP A 260 -8.04 9.07 -4.30
C ASP A 260 -8.94 7.89 -4.73
N GLU A 261 -9.27 7.73 -6.02
CA GLU A 261 -10.10 6.60 -6.45
C GLU A 261 -9.27 5.37 -6.82
N ILE A 262 -8.39 5.47 -7.82
CA ILE A 262 -7.50 4.37 -8.23
C ILE A 262 -6.36 4.23 -7.22
N CYS A 263 -5.65 5.32 -6.96
CA CYS A 263 -4.60 5.41 -5.95
C CYS A 263 -5.14 6.15 -4.73
N PRO A 264 -5.39 5.49 -3.58
CA PRO A 264 -5.80 6.16 -2.35
C PRO A 264 -4.89 7.35 -2.05
N VAL A 265 -5.46 8.47 -1.63
CA VAL A 265 -4.74 9.76 -1.49
C VAL A 265 -3.46 9.65 -0.65
N TYR A 266 -3.43 8.85 0.39
CA TYR A 266 -2.23 8.66 1.22
C TYR A 266 -1.12 7.90 0.50
N TYR A 267 -1.41 6.97 -0.43
CA TYR A 267 -0.43 6.34 -1.31
C TYR A 267 0.00 7.31 -2.42
N TRP A 268 -0.94 8.11 -2.94
CA TRP A 268 -0.59 9.15 -3.91
C TRP A 268 0.40 10.15 -3.30
N CYS A 269 0.20 10.59 -2.04
CA CYS A 269 1.17 11.41 -1.31
C CYS A 269 2.53 10.72 -1.14
N GLN A 270 2.53 9.42 -0.87
CA GLN A 270 3.76 8.62 -0.78
C GLN A 270 4.52 8.67 -2.12
N VAL A 271 3.83 8.39 -3.23
CA VAL A 271 4.43 8.43 -4.57
C VAL A 271 5.00 9.81 -4.90
N GLN A 272 4.26 10.89 -4.61
CA GLN A 272 4.77 12.25 -4.86
C GLN A 272 6.04 12.55 -4.07
N LEU A 273 6.11 12.18 -2.79
CA LEU A 273 7.32 12.36 -2.00
C LEU A 273 8.48 11.49 -2.49
N GLN A 274 8.22 10.29 -2.98
CA GLN A 274 9.24 9.42 -3.58
C GLN A 274 9.80 10.06 -4.86
N LEU A 275 8.93 10.54 -5.74
CA LEU A 275 9.32 11.22 -6.98
C LEU A 275 10.16 12.49 -6.70
N GLU A 276 9.79 13.27 -5.67
CA GLU A 276 10.56 14.44 -5.23
C GLU A 276 11.92 14.07 -4.65
N CYS A 277 12.00 13.08 -3.76
CA CYS A 277 13.25 12.65 -3.15
C CYS A 277 14.23 12.05 -4.16
N CYS A 278 13.72 11.29 -5.14
CA CYS A 278 14.53 10.64 -6.17
C CYS A 278 14.73 11.51 -7.42
N ASN A 279 14.11 12.69 -7.48
CA ASN A 279 14.10 13.58 -8.66
C ASN A 279 13.67 12.87 -9.95
N LEU A 280 12.62 12.04 -9.87
CA LEU A 280 12.09 11.28 -11.01
C LEU A 280 10.78 11.88 -11.50
N PRO A 281 10.46 11.79 -12.81
CA PRO A 281 9.28 12.43 -13.38
C PRO A 281 7.99 11.63 -13.17
N GLU A 282 8.06 10.31 -13.01
CA GLU A 282 6.89 9.45 -13.10
C GLU A 282 7.08 8.10 -12.39
N CYS A 283 5.96 7.52 -11.96
CA CYS A 283 5.89 6.25 -11.24
C CYS A 283 4.79 5.36 -11.81
N ASP A 284 5.08 4.08 -12.01
CA ASP A 284 4.06 3.06 -12.21
C ASP A 284 3.56 2.57 -10.84
N PHE A 285 2.35 2.97 -10.47
CA PHE A 285 1.66 2.51 -9.28
C PHE A 285 0.94 1.19 -9.57
N ILE A 286 1.49 0.09 -9.05
CA ILE A 286 1.04 -1.26 -9.36
C ILE A 286 0.27 -1.84 -8.18
N GLN A 287 -0.94 -2.30 -8.43
CA GLN A 287 -1.78 -2.98 -7.46
C GLN A 287 -2.07 -4.39 -7.93
N CYS A 288 -1.76 -5.39 -7.10
CA CYS A 288 -1.99 -6.79 -7.40
C CYS A 288 -2.80 -7.46 -6.29
N ASN A 289 -3.90 -8.11 -6.67
CA ASN A 289 -4.62 -9.02 -5.80
C ASN A 289 -4.12 -10.44 -6.09
N ILE A 290 -3.43 -11.03 -5.12
CA ILE A 290 -2.81 -12.35 -5.23
C ILE A 290 -3.39 -13.24 -4.14
N GLU A 291 -3.70 -14.49 -4.48
CA GLU A 291 -4.15 -15.48 -3.51
C GLU A 291 -3.26 -16.72 -3.52
N GLU A 292 -3.21 -17.41 -2.38
CA GLU A 292 -2.55 -18.69 -2.27
C GLU A 292 -3.50 -19.81 -2.72
N TYR A 293 -2.95 -20.83 -3.36
CA TYR A 293 -3.65 -22.11 -3.53
C TYR A 293 -3.70 -22.85 -2.20
N GLU A 294 -4.76 -23.59 -1.97
CA GLU A 294 -4.91 -24.40 -0.74
C GLU A 294 -3.93 -25.58 -0.72
N SER A 295 -3.57 -26.11 -1.90
CA SER A 295 -2.65 -27.23 -2.03
C SER A 295 -1.81 -27.15 -3.30
N LYS A 296 -0.74 -27.97 -3.34
CA LYS A 296 0.06 -28.19 -4.55
C LYS A 296 -0.77 -28.82 -5.67
N ASP A 297 -1.72 -29.70 -5.33
CA ASP A 297 -2.56 -30.39 -6.32
C ASP A 297 -3.48 -29.40 -7.02
N GLU A 298 -4.13 -28.50 -6.30
CA GLU A 298 -4.91 -27.40 -6.87
C GLU A 298 -4.06 -26.51 -7.81
N TRP A 299 -2.82 -26.21 -7.39
CA TRP A 299 -1.89 -25.47 -8.22
C TRP A 299 -1.55 -26.22 -9.52
N ILE A 300 -1.36 -27.55 -9.49
CA ILE A 300 -1.09 -28.36 -10.67
C ILE A 300 -2.31 -28.40 -11.60
N GLU A 301 -3.52 -28.59 -11.05
CA GLU A 301 -4.78 -28.67 -11.80
C GLU A 301 -5.09 -27.35 -12.54
N ASP A 302 -4.72 -26.21 -11.98
CA ASP A 302 -4.91 -24.88 -12.58
C ASP A 302 -3.78 -24.48 -13.54
N THR A 303 -3.02 -25.44 -14.07
CA THR A 303 -1.93 -25.18 -15.02
C THR A 303 -2.48 -24.97 -16.44
N ASP A 304 -2.10 -23.86 -17.09
CA ASP A 304 -2.39 -23.64 -18.50
C ASP A 304 -1.59 -24.63 -19.39
N ASP A 305 -2.26 -25.19 -20.39
CA ASP A 305 -1.70 -26.27 -21.22
C ASP A 305 -0.53 -25.82 -22.14
N ILE A 306 -0.41 -24.50 -22.40
CA ILE A 306 0.63 -23.94 -23.28
C ILE A 306 1.69 -23.18 -22.49
N LYS A 307 1.26 -22.37 -21.52
CA LYS A 307 2.13 -21.53 -20.70
C LYS A 307 1.96 -21.90 -19.23
N GLU A 308 2.63 -22.93 -18.79
CA GLU A 308 2.48 -23.51 -17.45
C GLU A 308 2.63 -22.50 -16.30
N TYR A 309 3.25 -21.34 -16.54
CA TYR A 309 3.33 -20.24 -15.58
C TYR A 309 2.06 -19.37 -15.49
N LEU A 310 1.02 -19.69 -16.29
CA LEU A 310 -0.29 -19.06 -16.23
C LEU A 310 -1.32 -20.01 -15.61
N SER A 311 -2.29 -19.40 -14.93
CA SER A 311 -3.49 -20.11 -14.47
C SER A 311 -4.40 -20.42 -15.65
N LYS A 312 -4.86 -21.67 -15.72
CA LYS A 312 -5.85 -22.12 -16.71
C LYS A 312 -7.18 -21.37 -16.57
N GLN A 313 -7.55 -21.03 -15.32
CA GLN A 313 -8.83 -20.38 -15.02
C GLN A 313 -8.90 -18.93 -15.48
N ASN A 314 -7.82 -18.16 -15.34
CA ASN A 314 -7.86 -16.71 -15.57
C ASN A 314 -6.75 -16.16 -16.47
N GLN A 315 -5.87 -17.03 -16.99
CA GLN A 315 -4.77 -16.68 -17.90
C GLN A 315 -3.80 -15.62 -17.33
N LYS A 316 -3.65 -15.60 -15.99
CA LYS A 316 -2.71 -14.73 -15.31
C LYS A 316 -1.61 -15.53 -14.63
N GLU A 317 -0.57 -14.83 -14.23
CA GLU A 317 0.62 -15.44 -13.64
C GLU A 317 0.30 -16.19 -12.36
N ARG A 318 0.99 -17.30 -12.20
CA ARG A 318 1.03 -18.14 -11.00
C ARG A 318 2.48 -18.51 -10.69
N GLY A 319 2.74 -18.88 -9.47
CA GLY A 319 4.10 -19.19 -9.08
C GLY A 319 4.23 -19.82 -7.70
N VAL A 320 5.45 -19.79 -7.19
CA VAL A 320 5.84 -20.40 -5.92
C VAL A 320 6.73 -19.46 -5.13
N ILE A 321 6.61 -19.53 -3.81
CA ILE A 321 7.47 -18.82 -2.83
C ILE A 321 7.83 -19.82 -1.74
N ILE A 322 9.05 -19.79 -1.23
CA ILE A 322 9.42 -20.53 -0.03
C ILE A 322 9.47 -19.54 1.13
N GLU A 323 8.65 -19.81 2.15
CA GLU A 323 8.60 -19.05 3.39
C GLU A 323 9.63 -19.60 4.38
N MET A 324 10.48 -18.72 4.86
CA MET A 324 11.54 -19.01 5.79
C MET A 324 11.26 -18.39 7.15
N VAL A 325 11.71 -19.05 8.21
CA VAL A 325 11.71 -18.51 9.57
C VAL A 325 13.10 -18.72 10.20
N PRO A 326 13.47 -17.97 11.26
CA PRO A 326 14.69 -18.22 12.01
C PRO A 326 14.76 -19.66 12.56
N THR A 327 15.97 -20.19 12.67
CA THR A 327 16.19 -21.53 13.23
C THR A 327 16.12 -21.58 14.76
N ASP A 328 16.24 -20.44 15.42
CA ASP A 328 16.31 -20.26 16.88
C ASP A 328 14.95 -19.97 17.51
N LEU A 329 13.85 -20.44 16.87
CA LEU A 329 12.51 -20.33 17.43
C LEU A 329 12.41 -21.10 18.76
N THR A 330 11.73 -20.48 19.71
CA THR A 330 11.48 -21.05 21.05
C THR A 330 10.10 -21.73 21.13
N ASP A 331 9.80 -22.44 22.22
CA ASP A 331 8.47 -23.05 22.41
C ASP A 331 7.33 -22.02 22.38
N ASP A 332 7.59 -20.75 22.75
CA ASP A 332 6.64 -19.66 22.68
C ASP A 332 6.26 -19.28 21.23
N ASP A 333 7.07 -19.62 20.26
CA ASP A 333 6.82 -19.37 18.84
C ASP A 333 5.90 -20.40 18.17
N TYR A 334 5.53 -21.50 18.87
CA TYR A 334 4.69 -22.55 18.32
C TYR A 334 3.32 -22.61 19.01
N ASP A 335 2.31 -23.06 18.25
CA ASP A 335 0.98 -23.33 18.77
C ASP A 335 0.89 -24.74 19.40
N LYS A 336 -0.30 -25.08 19.95
CA LYS A 336 -0.56 -26.38 20.56
C LYS A 336 -0.44 -27.58 19.61
N ASP A 337 -0.55 -27.32 18.30
CA ASP A 337 -0.45 -28.32 17.24
C ASP A 337 0.97 -28.43 16.70
N GLY A 338 1.93 -27.70 17.30
CA GLY A 338 3.33 -27.69 16.94
C GLY A 338 3.64 -26.88 15.67
N LYS A 339 2.71 -26.06 15.19
CA LYS A 339 2.92 -25.17 14.05
C LYS A 339 3.44 -23.82 14.51
N VAL A 340 4.27 -23.17 13.69
CA VAL A 340 4.75 -21.81 13.96
C VAL A 340 3.54 -20.87 14.04
N LYS A 341 3.43 -20.09 15.12
CA LYS A 341 2.33 -19.15 15.34
C LYS A 341 2.28 -18.08 14.26
N LEU A 342 1.08 -17.63 13.93
CA LEU A 342 0.87 -16.58 12.90
C LEU A 342 1.61 -15.29 13.26
N ASP A 343 1.60 -14.87 14.52
CA ASP A 343 2.30 -13.65 14.95
C ASP A 343 3.81 -13.78 14.75
N THR A 344 4.40 -14.95 15.02
CA THR A 344 5.81 -15.24 14.72
C THR A 344 6.07 -15.16 13.23
N ILE A 345 5.21 -15.78 12.40
CA ILE A 345 5.33 -15.72 10.93
C ILE A 345 5.24 -14.28 10.45
N TYR A 346 4.26 -13.49 10.92
CA TYR A 346 4.08 -12.10 10.48
C TYR A 346 5.30 -11.24 10.78
N ASN A 347 5.93 -11.45 11.92
CA ASN A 347 7.07 -10.64 12.37
C ASN A 347 8.41 -11.15 11.86
N LYS A 348 8.63 -12.47 11.77
CA LYS A 348 9.94 -13.06 11.53
C LYS A 348 10.13 -13.71 10.15
N ALA A 349 9.03 -13.94 9.38
CA ALA A 349 9.14 -14.61 8.10
C ALA A 349 9.92 -13.79 7.06
N GLU A 350 10.73 -14.50 6.30
CA GLU A 350 11.39 -14.05 5.08
C GLU A 350 11.02 -14.95 3.91
N PHE A 351 11.39 -14.57 2.69
CA PHE A 351 10.92 -15.27 1.50
C PHE A 351 12.07 -15.52 0.52
N ILE A 352 12.05 -16.70 -0.08
CA ILE A 352 12.93 -17.03 -1.20
C ILE A 352 12.07 -17.17 -2.45
N TYR A 353 12.49 -16.49 -3.51
CA TYR A 353 11.81 -16.48 -4.80
C TYR A 353 12.63 -17.21 -5.86
N PRO A 354 12.00 -17.80 -6.89
CA PRO A 354 12.73 -18.33 -8.03
C PRO A 354 13.35 -17.17 -8.83
N SER A 355 14.36 -17.50 -9.65
CA SER A 355 15.08 -16.49 -10.45
C SER A 355 14.27 -15.94 -11.64
N LYS A 356 13.12 -16.54 -11.97
CA LYS A 356 12.26 -16.14 -13.08
C LYS A 356 10.81 -16.53 -12.82
N ILE A 357 9.88 -15.79 -13.42
CA ILE A 357 8.45 -16.02 -13.27
C ILE A 357 7.89 -17.08 -14.24
N ASP A 358 8.47 -17.21 -15.42
CA ASP A 358 7.99 -18.06 -16.51
C ASP A 358 8.48 -19.53 -16.42
N MET A 359 8.38 -20.11 -15.22
CA MET A 359 8.80 -21.50 -14.98
C MET A 359 7.71 -22.50 -15.36
N THR A 360 8.13 -23.64 -15.94
CA THR A 360 7.27 -24.83 -16.05
C THR A 360 7.10 -25.49 -14.68
N ASN A 361 6.06 -26.33 -14.52
CA ASN A 361 5.86 -27.10 -13.29
C ASN A 361 7.10 -27.92 -12.91
N LYS A 362 7.73 -28.56 -13.89
CA LYS A 362 8.97 -29.32 -13.69
C LYS A 362 10.13 -28.44 -13.23
N GLN A 363 10.27 -27.23 -13.78
CA GLN A 363 11.31 -26.29 -13.34
C GLN A 363 11.03 -25.81 -11.91
N THR A 364 9.77 -25.56 -11.58
CA THR A 364 9.33 -25.19 -10.23
C THR A 364 9.65 -26.29 -9.22
N GLU A 365 9.31 -27.53 -9.51
CA GLU A 365 9.63 -28.67 -8.64
C GLU A 365 11.14 -28.86 -8.44
N ASN A 366 11.92 -28.73 -9.51
CA ASN A 366 13.38 -28.82 -9.43
C ASN A 366 13.96 -27.69 -8.57
N TRP A 367 13.43 -26.46 -8.69
CA TRP A 367 13.84 -25.32 -7.88
C TRP A 367 13.50 -25.54 -6.40
N ILE A 368 12.28 -25.97 -6.07
CA ILE A 368 11.88 -26.33 -4.70
C ILE A 368 12.83 -27.40 -4.13
N LYS A 369 13.05 -28.49 -4.88
CA LYS A 369 13.93 -29.57 -4.45
C LYS A 369 15.38 -29.10 -4.22
N LYS A 370 15.91 -28.22 -5.07
CA LYS A 370 17.24 -27.63 -4.94
C LYS A 370 17.33 -26.78 -3.67
N THR A 371 16.37 -25.88 -3.46
CA THR A 371 16.33 -24.97 -2.31
C THR A 371 16.15 -25.77 -0.99
N SER A 372 15.29 -26.77 -0.98
CA SER A 372 15.08 -27.64 0.20
C SER A 372 16.29 -28.51 0.56
N LYS A 373 17.28 -28.66 -0.34
CA LYS A 373 18.56 -29.30 0.01
C LYS A 373 19.51 -28.35 0.75
N SER A 374 19.36 -27.04 0.54
CA SER A 374 20.19 -26.01 1.16
C SER A 374 19.69 -25.59 2.54
N TYR A 375 18.42 -25.82 2.86
CA TYR A 375 17.81 -25.40 4.12
C TYR A 375 17.02 -26.54 4.73
N LYS A 376 17.16 -26.74 6.04
CA LYS A 376 16.37 -27.70 6.80
C LYS A 376 14.93 -27.18 7.03
N SER A 377 13.98 -28.08 7.21
CA SER A 377 12.63 -27.69 7.67
C SER A 377 12.69 -27.28 9.14
N ILE A 378 11.93 -26.24 9.52
CA ILE A 378 11.81 -25.82 10.91
C ILE A 378 11.21 -26.93 11.78
N TYR A 379 10.35 -27.77 11.22
CA TYR A 379 9.70 -28.88 11.92
C TYR A 379 10.69 -30.02 12.19
N ASP A 380 11.62 -30.31 11.25
CA ASP A 380 12.69 -31.30 11.47
C ASP A 380 13.67 -30.80 12.54
N ILE A 381 13.96 -29.50 12.56
CA ILE A 381 14.79 -28.86 13.58
C ILE A 381 14.13 -29.00 14.96
N ARG A 382 12.84 -28.65 15.05
CA ARG A 382 12.07 -28.77 16.28
C ARG A 382 12.01 -30.19 16.82
N GLU A 383 11.78 -31.19 15.98
CA GLU A 383 11.77 -32.59 16.39
C GLU A 383 13.10 -33.00 17.02
N LYS A 384 14.23 -32.59 16.42
CA LYS A 384 15.57 -32.83 16.97
C LYS A 384 15.82 -32.07 18.26
N GLN A 385 15.31 -30.86 18.41
CA GLN A 385 15.38 -30.10 19.67
C GLN A 385 14.64 -30.82 20.80
N LEU A 386 13.41 -31.25 20.55
CA LEU A 386 12.62 -32.03 21.52
C LEU A 386 13.26 -33.33 21.92
N ASN A 387 13.91 -34.04 20.99
CA ASN A 387 14.63 -35.28 21.22
C ASN A 387 16.03 -35.10 21.78
N LYS A 388 16.49 -33.85 22.02
CA LYS A 388 17.86 -33.48 22.47
C LYS A 388 18.98 -34.08 21.60
N THR A 389 18.73 -34.17 20.29
CA THR A 389 19.65 -34.73 19.28
C THR A 389 20.16 -33.65 18.31
N LEU A 390 19.96 -32.37 18.64
CA LEU A 390 20.32 -31.28 17.77
C LEU A 390 21.80 -30.91 17.96
N ASP A 391 22.60 -31.19 16.93
CA ASP A 391 23.83 -30.42 16.66
C ASP A 391 23.42 -29.20 15.85
N LEU A 392 23.46 -28.02 16.47
CA LEU A 392 23.28 -26.76 15.78
C LEU A 392 24.52 -26.52 14.93
N ASP A 393 24.47 -26.95 13.65
CA ASP A 393 25.40 -26.43 12.65
C ASP A 393 25.10 -24.93 12.52
N GLU A 394 26.03 -24.10 12.95
CA GLU A 394 25.93 -22.62 12.97
C GLU A 394 25.76 -22.00 11.57
N GLU A 395 25.76 -22.78 10.50
CA GLU A 395 25.82 -22.29 9.11
C GLU A 395 24.52 -21.67 8.58
N ASN A 396 23.35 -22.04 9.10
CA ASN A 396 22.08 -21.52 8.60
C ASN A 396 21.21 -20.93 9.72
N SER A 397 21.15 -19.60 9.78
CA SER A 397 20.24 -18.88 10.70
C SER A 397 18.76 -18.97 10.31
N LYS A 398 18.44 -19.63 9.19
CA LYS A 398 17.06 -19.71 8.61
C LYS A 398 16.70 -21.13 8.19
N SER A 399 15.42 -21.44 8.31
CA SER A 399 14.84 -22.74 7.99
C SER A 399 13.53 -22.59 7.20
N ILE A 400 13.16 -23.61 6.45
CA ILE A 400 11.91 -23.62 5.67
C ILE A 400 10.74 -23.84 6.62
N ASN A 401 9.77 -22.90 6.61
CA ASN A 401 8.48 -23.08 7.23
C ASN A 401 7.51 -23.83 6.30
N ARG A 402 7.32 -23.30 5.08
CA ARG A 402 6.43 -23.93 4.09
C ARG A 402 6.75 -23.48 2.66
N VAL A 403 6.25 -24.23 1.70
CA VAL A 403 6.22 -23.85 0.28
C VAL A 403 4.83 -23.34 -0.03
N LEU A 404 4.74 -22.15 -0.59
CA LEU A 404 3.52 -21.44 -0.96
C LEU A 404 3.35 -21.44 -2.46
N PHE A 405 2.19 -21.83 -2.93
CA PHE A 405 1.79 -21.69 -4.33
C PHE A 405 0.76 -20.58 -4.43
N TRP A 406 0.90 -19.70 -5.44
CA TRP A 406 0.07 -18.51 -5.57
C TRP A 406 -0.39 -18.27 -7.01
N LYS A 407 -1.49 -17.52 -7.16
CA LYS A 407 -1.99 -17.00 -8.45
C LYS A 407 -2.37 -15.53 -8.35
N LEU A 408 -2.15 -14.81 -9.45
CA LEU A 408 -2.62 -13.46 -9.63
C LEU A 408 -4.11 -13.46 -9.97
N LYS A 409 -4.94 -12.76 -9.20
CA LYS A 409 -6.38 -12.56 -9.48
C LYS A 409 -6.63 -11.33 -10.31
N GLU A 410 -6.08 -10.21 -9.88
CA GLU A 410 -6.30 -8.92 -10.51
C GLU A 410 -5.01 -8.09 -10.44
N ARG A 411 -4.80 -7.27 -11.46
CA ARG A 411 -3.70 -6.31 -11.49
C ARG A 411 -4.16 -5.03 -12.15
N ASN A 412 -3.78 -3.90 -11.55
CA ASN A 412 -3.86 -2.58 -12.15
C ASN A 412 -2.48 -1.91 -12.06
N CYS A 413 -2.03 -1.36 -13.17
CA CYS A 413 -0.82 -0.53 -13.24
C CYS A 413 -1.23 0.86 -13.76
N THR A 414 -1.00 1.89 -12.97
CA THR A 414 -1.43 3.26 -13.28
C THR A 414 -0.24 4.18 -13.22
N LEU A 415 -0.04 4.97 -14.28
CA LEU A 415 0.99 5.99 -14.32
C LEU A 415 0.60 7.17 -13.42
N ILE A 416 1.51 7.54 -12.52
CA ILE A 416 1.43 8.74 -11.71
C ILE A 416 2.58 9.66 -12.08
N GLU A 417 2.25 10.83 -12.58
CA GLU A 417 3.23 11.88 -12.88
C GLU A 417 3.57 12.69 -11.62
N ARG A 418 4.78 13.24 -11.57
CA ARG A 418 5.23 14.11 -10.47
C ARG A 418 4.45 15.43 -10.48
N ASP A 419 3.87 15.78 -9.34
CA ASP A 419 3.15 17.03 -9.11
C ASP A 419 3.96 17.96 -8.20
N THR A 420 4.89 18.69 -8.80
CA THR A 420 5.78 19.63 -8.10
C THR A 420 5.00 20.80 -7.47
N GLU A 421 3.88 21.22 -8.06
CA GLU A 421 3.05 22.30 -7.51
C GLU A 421 2.38 21.85 -6.20
N TRP A 422 1.82 20.64 -6.21
CA TRP A 422 1.28 20.05 -4.98
C TRP A 422 2.35 19.90 -3.90
N PHE A 423 3.54 19.42 -4.24
CA PHE A 423 4.64 19.28 -3.30
C PHE A 423 5.02 20.63 -2.68
N ASN A 424 5.24 21.65 -3.53
CA ASN A 424 5.59 23.00 -3.08
C ASN A 424 4.51 23.61 -2.17
N SER A 425 3.24 23.34 -2.43
CA SER A 425 2.12 23.79 -1.60
C SER A 425 2.07 23.13 -0.23
N ASN A 426 2.64 21.92 -0.07
CA ASN A 426 2.55 21.13 1.15
C ASN A 426 3.88 21.05 1.95
N VAL A 427 5.01 21.39 1.34
CA VAL A 427 6.32 21.23 1.99
C VAL A 427 6.46 22.06 3.28
N GLY A 428 5.77 23.21 3.36
CA GLY A 428 5.70 24.02 4.58
C GLY A 428 5.06 23.28 5.76
N GLU A 429 4.00 22.50 5.49
CA GLU A 429 3.34 21.69 6.51
C GLU A 429 4.22 20.52 6.97
N TYR A 430 4.91 19.84 6.03
CA TYR A 430 5.91 18.82 6.39
C TYR A 430 6.99 19.40 7.32
N LYS A 431 7.51 20.58 7.00
CA LYS A 431 8.51 21.26 7.82
C LYS A 431 7.96 21.62 9.21
N ARG A 432 6.76 22.20 9.28
CA ARG A 432 6.12 22.59 10.54
C ARG A 432 5.97 21.39 11.49
N ILE A 433 5.44 20.29 10.99
CA ILE A 433 5.25 19.09 11.81
C ILE A 433 6.58 18.45 12.21
N TRP A 434 7.58 18.48 11.32
CA TRP A 434 8.91 18.00 11.68
C TRP A 434 9.57 18.85 12.78
N ASP A 435 9.39 20.16 12.73
CA ASP A 435 9.86 21.06 13.78
C ASP A 435 9.21 20.76 15.15
N HIS A 436 7.95 20.39 15.17
CA HIS A 436 7.28 19.91 16.40
C HIS A 436 7.95 18.64 16.94
N VAL A 437 8.28 17.67 16.08
CA VAL A 437 9.00 16.45 16.46
C VAL A 437 10.36 16.80 17.06
N LEU A 438 11.14 17.67 16.39
CA LEU A 438 12.46 18.07 16.85
C LEU A 438 12.38 18.83 18.19
N PHE A 439 11.40 19.73 18.34
CA PHE A 439 11.19 20.45 19.58
C PHE A 439 10.93 19.49 20.75
N LEU A 440 10.03 18.53 20.58
CA LEU A 440 9.71 17.56 21.63
C LEU A 440 10.93 16.67 21.96
N ARG A 441 11.71 16.26 20.97
CA ARG A 441 12.93 15.46 21.18
C ARG A 441 14.01 16.19 21.99
N THR A 442 14.02 17.52 21.94
CA THR A 442 15.01 18.35 22.66
C THR A 442 14.49 18.95 23.97
N ASN A 443 13.18 18.78 24.27
CA ASN A 443 12.52 19.36 25.45
C ASN A 443 11.74 18.30 26.24
N GLU A 444 12.44 17.52 27.04
CA GLU A 444 11.85 16.37 27.75
C GLU A 444 10.63 16.74 28.60
N ALA A 445 10.69 17.87 29.35
CA ALA A 445 9.56 18.32 30.16
C ALA A 445 8.30 18.58 29.32
N LYS A 446 8.45 19.24 28.16
CA LYS A 446 7.36 19.52 27.24
C LYS A 446 6.86 18.23 26.52
N ALA A 447 7.79 17.35 26.20
CA ALA A 447 7.46 16.02 25.64
C ALA A 447 6.60 15.23 26.63
N ASN A 448 6.98 15.17 27.92
CA ASN A 448 6.22 14.47 28.95
C ASN A 448 4.85 15.12 29.20
N GLN A 449 4.75 16.44 29.15
CA GLN A 449 3.49 17.17 29.27
C GLN A 449 2.54 16.79 28.11
N TRP A 450 3.04 16.82 26.88
CA TRP A 450 2.24 16.46 25.68
C TRP A 450 1.88 14.98 25.67
N LYS A 451 2.83 14.10 26.03
CA LYS A 451 2.59 12.65 26.15
C LYS A 451 1.42 12.34 27.07
N THR A 452 1.43 12.91 28.28
CA THR A 452 0.38 12.72 29.28
C THR A 452 -0.99 13.13 28.72
N LEU A 453 -1.05 14.26 28.00
CA LEU A 453 -2.28 14.72 27.36
C LEU A 453 -2.74 13.75 26.26
N VAL A 454 -1.82 13.30 25.39
CA VAL A 454 -2.14 12.37 24.29
C VAL A 454 -2.65 11.06 24.87
N ASP A 455 -1.94 10.43 25.80
CA ASP A 455 -2.28 9.15 26.40
C ASP A 455 -3.68 9.21 27.06
N ALA A 456 -3.96 10.26 27.83
CA ALA A 456 -5.25 10.46 28.46
C ALA A 456 -6.40 10.60 27.43
N LYS A 457 -6.17 11.38 26.36
CA LYS A 457 -7.18 11.66 25.34
C LYS A 457 -7.38 10.48 24.38
N MET A 458 -6.34 9.75 24.06
CA MET A 458 -6.44 8.52 23.25
C MET A 458 -7.21 7.45 24.02
N LYS A 459 -6.92 7.23 25.32
CA LYS A 459 -7.68 6.31 26.17
C LYS A 459 -9.15 6.71 26.24
N GLU A 460 -9.46 7.99 26.49
CA GLU A 460 -10.84 8.50 26.48
C GLU A 460 -11.55 8.22 25.13
N HIS A 461 -10.83 8.26 24.02
CA HIS A 461 -11.35 7.98 22.70
C HIS A 461 -11.56 6.47 22.48
N GLU A 462 -10.66 5.62 22.93
CA GLU A 462 -10.74 4.16 22.80
C GLU A 462 -11.90 3.59 23.64
N ASP A 463 -12.15 4.15 24.80
CA ASP A 463 -13.26 3.75 25.68
C ASP A 463 -14.64 4.12 25.11
N LYS A 464 -14.69 4.92 24.03
CA LYS A 464 -15.96 5.28 23.35
C LYS A 464 -16.41 4.21 22.36
N LEU A 465 -17.65 3.76 22.52
CA LEU A 465 -18.29 2.90 21.53
C LEU A 465 -18.70 3.72 20.31
N TYR A 466 -18.14 3.38 19.15
CA TYR A 466 -18.51 3.98 17.86
C TYR A 466 -19.34 3.00 17.04
N ASN A 467 -20.53 3.39 16.69
CA ASN A 467 -21.46 2.55 15.93
C ASN A 467 -21.10 2.42 14.43
N ASN A 468 -20.11 3.21 13.97
CA ASN A 468 -19.71 3.25 12.56
C ASN A 468 -18.21 3.58 12.45
N PHE A 469 -17.52 2.86 11.55
CA PHE A 469 -16.11 3.04 11.25
C PHE A 469 -15.76 4.48 10.82
N TYR A 470 -16.61 5.09 9.97
CA TYR A 470 -16.37 6.46 9.49
C TYR A 470 -16.46 7.49 10.60
N ILE A 471 -17.43 7.34 11.51
CA ILE A 471 -17.57 8.21 12.69
C ILE A 471 -16.34 8.09 13.59
N LYS A 472 -15.85 6.87 13.81
CA LYS A 472 -14.62 6.64 14.56
C LYS A 472 -13.44 7.39 13.91
N LYS A 473 -13.25 7.24 12.59
CA LYS A 473 -12.15 7.91 11.87
C LYS A 473 -12.23 9.42 11.88
N LEU A 474 -13.43 9.96 11.78
CA LEU A 474 -13.64 11.41 11.87
C LEU A 474 -13.34 11.94 13.28
N ALA A 475 -13.76 11.22 14.32
CA ALA A 475 -13.43 11.54 15.70
C ALA A 475 -11.92 11.46 15.97
N GLU A 476 -11.21 10.45 15.41
CA GLU A 476 -9.76 10.35 15.46
C GLU A 476 -9.09 11.56 14.79
N LYS A 477 -9.57 11.99 13.62
CA LYS A 477 -9.05 13.17 12.91
C LYS A 477 -9.24 14.45 13.70
N SER A 478 -10.44 14.64 14.29
CA SER A 478 -10.75 15.80 15.15
C SER A 478 -9.91 15.81 16.43
N LEU A 479 -9.74 14.66 17.06
CA LEU A 479 -8.87 14.50 18.22
C LEU A 479 -7.41 14.82 17.86
N SER A 480 -6.94 14.36 16.71
CA SER A 480 -5.60 14.65 16.24
C SER A 480 -5.37 16.15 16.05
N ALA A 481 -6.30 16.85 15.39
CA ALA A 481 -6.22 18.30 15.20
C ALA A 481 -6.18 19.05 16.55
N TYR A 482 -7.00 18.64 17.50
CA TYR A 482 -6.99 19.18 18.86
C TYR A 482 -5.61 18.95 19.53
N LEU A 483 -5.08 17.74 19.52
CA LEU A 483 -3.82 17.40 20.15
C LEU A 483 -2.61 18.15 19.54
N VAL A 484 -2.63 18.37 18.22
CA VAL A 484 -1.59 19.17 17.55
C VAL A 484 -1.72 20.65 17.93
N SER A 485 -2.94 21.19 18.01
CA SER A 485 -3.18 22.56 18.49
C SER A 485 -2.72 22.76 19.94
N GLU A 486 -2.96 21.79 20.84
CA GLU A 486 -2.44 21.85 22.21
C GLU A 486 -0.91 21.77 22.26
N LEU A 487 -0.30 20.97 21.36
CA LEU A 487 1.17 20.96 21.22
C LEU A 487 1.73 22.34 20.87
N GLU A 488 1.10 23.04 19.93
CA GLU A 488 1.51 24.40 19.55
C GLU A 488 1.44 25.38 20.74
N LYS A 489 0.43 25.29 21.59
CA LYS A 489 0.35 26.07 22.83
C LYS A 489 1.49 25.71 23.81
N ILE A 490 1.81 24.43 23.93
CA ILE A 490 2.93 23.96 24.77
C ILE A 490 4.27 24.47 24.25
N ILE A 491 4.45 24.58 22.93
CA ILE A 491 5.67 25.11 22.30
C ILE A 491 5.84 26.61 22.58
N ILE A 492 4.75 27.38 22.56
CA ILE A 492 4.76 28.83 22.75
C ILE A 492 4.97 29.23 24.23
N GLN A 493 4.49 28.42 25.16
CA GLN A 493 4.72 28.61 26.62
C GLN A 493 6.17 28.35 27.03
#